data_73e710938036ba28c2ce1fd7ea58efcc
#
_entry.id   73e710938036ba28c2ce1fd7ea58efcc
#
_cell.length_a   1.000
_cell.length_b   1.000
_cell.length_c   1.000
_cell.angle_alpha   90.00
_cell.angle_beta   90.00
_cell.angle_gamma   90.00
#
_symmetry.space_group_name_H-M   'P 1'
#
loop_
_entity.id
_entity.type
_entity.pdbx_description
1 polymer ?
#
loop_
_entity_poly.entity_id
_entity_poly.type
_entity_poly.pdbx_seq_one_letter_code
_entity_poly.pdbx_strand_id
1 'polypeptide(L)'
;MEKQIGTVTHWYDKLGVAVVKLTSKLAKGDKIKVKKGAEEFEDTVSSLKIDRKDVASAKKGDDAALKLSQRAKEGAGVFLLS
;
A
#
# COMPACT_ATOMS: atom_id res chain seq x y z
N MET A 1 7.85 11.27 -10.59
CA MET A 1 8.71 10.07 -10.56
C MET A 1 8.15 9.08 -9.57
N GLU A 2 8.27 7.80 -9.88
CA GLU A 2 7.81 6.75 -8.99
C GLU A 2 8.93 6.33 -8.06
N LYS A 3 8.59 6.12 -6.80
CA LYS A 3 9.54 5.63 -5.82
C LYS A 3 8.90 4.45 -5.10
N GLN A 4 9.58 3.31 -5.06
CA GLN A 4 9.07 2.17 -4.34
C GLN A 4 9.12 2.45 -2.84
N ILE A 5 7.97 2.33 -2.20
CA ILE A 5 7.81 2.63 -0.78
C ILE A 5 7.44 1.41 0.05
N GLY A 6 7.22 0.28 -0.60
CA GLY A 6 6.89 -0.93 0.13
C GLY A 6 6.57 -2.09 -0.78
N THR A 7 6.24 -3.21 -0.14
CA THR A 7 5.89 -4.46 -0.82
C THR A 7 4.68 -5.06 -0.13
N VAL A 8 3.73 -5.56 -0.93
CA VAL A 8 2.55 -6.23 -0.39
C VAL A 8 2.98 -7.57 0.18
N THR A 9 2.78 -7.75 1.49
CA THR A 9 3.13 -8.98 2.18
C THR A 9 1.92 -9.89 2.36
N HIS A 10 0.71 -9.32 2.35
CA HIS A 10 -0.51 -10.08 2.50
C HIS A 10 -1.70 -9.35 1.86
N TRP A 11 -2.64 -10.12 1.33
CA TRP A 11 -3.87 -9.58 0.75
C TRP A 11 -5.08 -10.26 1.38
N TYR A 12 -6.03 -9.45 1.85
CA TYR A 12 -7.28 -9.93 2.44
C TYR A 12 -8.43 -9.66 1.46
N ASP A 13 -8.82 -10.68 0.71
CA ASP A 13 -9.86 -10.58 -0.32
C ASP A 13 -11.17 -10.01 0.20
N LYS A 14 -11.62 -10.52 1.33
CA LYS A 14 -12.92 -10.16 1.87
C LYS A 14 -12.97 -8.71 2.34
N LEU A 15 -11.85 -8.20 2.77
CA LEU A 15 -11.76 -6.83 3.30
C LEU A 15 -11.32 -5.83 2.24
N GLY A 16 -10.75 -6.31 1.13
CA GLY A 16 -10.15 -5.42 0.14
C GLY A 16 -8.95 -4.68 0.68
N VAL A 17 -8.18 -5.33 1.55
CA VAL A 17 -7.06 -4.70 2.27
C VAL A 17 -5.76 -5.41 1.94
N ALA A 18 -4.73 -4.63 1.63
CA ALA A 18 -3.37 -5.12 1.43
C ALA A 18 -2.51 -4.70 2.61
N VAL A 19 -1.75 -5.63 3.17
CA VAL A 19 -0.72 -5.29 4.15
C VAL A 19 0.58 -5.06 3.41
N VAL A 20 1.14 -3.89 3.61
CA VAL A 20 2.35 -3.45 2.91
C VAL A 20 3.44 -3.20 3.93
N LYS A 21 4.57 -3.87 3.76
CA LYS A 21 5.75 -3.55 4.55
C LYS A 21 6.43 -2.35 3.94
N LEU A 22 6.47 -1.26 4.68
CA LEU A 22 6.99 0.00 4.16
C LEU A 22 8.50 0.08 4.25
N THR A 23 9.09 0.61 3.20
CA THR A 23 10.52 0.94 3.15
C THR A 23 10.73 2.45 3.13
N SER A 24 9.63 3.21 3.14
CA SER A 24 9.66 4.65 3.14
C SER A 24 8.33 5.17 3.71
N LYS A 25 8.23 6.48 3.91
CA LYS A 25 7.04 7.11 4.48
C LYS A 25 5.86 7.05 3.51
N LEU A 26 4.68 6.83 4.07
CA LEU A 26 3.42 6.87 3.31
C LEU A 26 2.39 7.61 4.14
N ALA A 27 1.59 8.45 3.50
CA ALA A 27 0.55 9.21 4.17
C ALA A 27 -0.81 8.98 3.52
N LYS A 28 -1.86 9.12 4.33
CA LYS A 28 -3.23 9.05 3.84
C LYS A 28 -3.46 10.18 2.83
N GLY A 29 -4.07 9.84 1.70
CA GLY A 29 -4.28 10.78 0.60
C GLY A 29 -3.22 10.71 -0.49
N ASP A 30 -2.12 10.01 -0.25
CA ASP A 30 -1.09 9.83 -1.27
C ASP A 30 -1.61 8.95 -2.41
N LYS A 31 -1.13 9.23 -3.61
CA LYS A 31 -1.41 8.38 -4.77
C LYS A 31 -0.31 7.34 -4.88
N ILE A 32 -0.71 6.10 -5.08
CA ILE A 32 0.22 4.99 -5.19
C ILE A 32 -0.05 4.18 -6.45
N LYS A 33 0.98 3.46 -6.88
CA LYS A 33 0.85 2.45 -7.92
C LYS A 33 1.26 1.11 -7.34
N VAL A 34 0.43 0.11 -7.56
CA VAL A 34 0.74 -1.26 -7.16
C VAL A 34 1.09 -2.04 -8.43
N LYS A 35 2.26 -2.66 -8.43
CA LYS A 35 2.77 -3.32 -9.63
C LYS A 35 3.30 -4.70 -9.29
N LYS A 36 2.88 -5.69 -10.08
CA LYS A 36 3.44 -7.04 -10.00
C LYS A 36 3.56 -7.61 -11.41
N GLY A 37 4.81 -7.83 -11.85
CA GLY A 37 5.07 -8.28 -13.21
C GLY A 37 4.51 -7.30 -14.22
N ALA A 38 3.65 -7.78 -15.12
CA ALA A 38 3.02 -6.94 -16.14
C ALA A 38 1.75 -6.27 -15.65
N GLU A 39 1.25 -6.63 -14.47
CA GLU A 39 0.02 -6.08 -13.92
C GLU A 39 0.33 -4.88 -13.03
N GLU A 40 -0.39 -3.79 -13.23
CA GLU A 40 -0.25 -2.61 -12.39
C GLU A 40 -1.57 -1.84 -12.34
N PHE A 41 -1.78 -1.15 -11.22
CA PHE A 41 -2.91 -0.24 -11.10
C PHE A 41 -2.55 0.90 -10.14
N GLU A 42 -3.28 2.00 -10.27
CA GLU A 42 -3.10 3.18 -9.40
C GLU A 42 -4.27 3.28 -8.45
N ASP A 43 -3.99 3.78 -7.26
CA ASP A 43 -5.03 4.00 -6.27
C ASP A 43 -4.60 5.14 -5.35
N THR A 44 -5.55 5.64 -4.57
CA THR A 44 -5.29 6.66 -3.55
C THR A 44 -5.44 6.01 -2.19
N VAL A 45 -4.54 6.34 -1.27
CA VAL A 45 -4.60 5.82 0.09
C VAL A 45 -5.76 6.49 0.81
N SER A 46 -6.92 5.82 0.80
CA SER A 46 -8.13 6.32 1.45
C SER A 46 -8.24 5.85 2.89
N SER A 47 -7.58 4.74 3.21
CA SER A 47 -7.57 4.19 4.56
C SER A 47 -6.17 3.65 4.83
N LEU A 48 -5.61 4.05 5.95
CA LEU A 48 -4.27 3.65 6.36
C LEU A 48 -4.34 3.24 7.82
N LYS A 49 -3.98 2.00 8.09
CA LYS A 49 -4.01 1.46 9.44
C LYS A 49 -2.69 0.80 9.79
N ILE A 50 -2.28 0.94 11.03
CA ILE A 50 -1.15 0.22 11.60
C ILE A 50 -1.67 -0.43 12.86
N ASP A 51 -1.48 -1.76 12.95
CA ASP A 51 -1.91 -2.52 14.12
C ASP A 51 -3.39 -2.28 14.45
N ARG A 52 -4.23 -2.29 13.39
CA ARG A 52 -5.68 -2.10 13.44
C ARG A 52 -6.12 -0.71 13.88
N LYS A 53 -5.22 0.25 13.95
CA LYS A 53 -5.55 1.63 14.32
C LYS A 53 -5.40 2.53 13.10
N ASP A 54 -6.38 3.41 12.92
CA ASP A 54 -6.29 4.42 11.86
C ASP A 54 -5.17 5.41 12.16
N VAL A 55 -4.34 5.66 11.16
CA VAL A 55 -3.25 6.62 11.28
C VAL A 55 -3.26 7.54 10.07
N ALA A 56 -2.71 8.73 10.22
CA ALA A 56 -2.59 9.69 9.12
C ALA A 56 -1.37 9.40 8.25
N SER A 57 -0.36 8.76 8.82
CA SER A 57 0.85 8.42 8.08
C SER A 57 1.54 7.22 8.72
N ALA A 58 2.38 6.57 7.93
CA ALA A 58 3.20 5.45 8.36
C ALA A 58 4.63 5.69 7.90
N LYS A 59 5.57 5.00 8.48
CA LYS A 59 6.99 5.22 8.21
C LYS A 59 7.71 3.92 7.87
N LYS A 60 8.95 4.03 7.47
CA LYS A 60 9.81 2.89 7.17
C LYS A 60 9.79 1.86 8.30
N GLY A 61 9.60 0.62 7.93
CA GLY A 61 9.55 -0.51 8.87
C GLY A 61 8.16 -0.85 9.38
N ASP A 62 7.17 0.03 9.15
CA ASP A 62 5.80 -0.25 9.58
C ASP A 62 5.12 -1.21 8.60
N ASP A 63 4.24 -2.05 9.15
CA ASP A 63 3.35 -2.88 8.35
C ASP A 63 2.02 -2.13 8.26
N ALA A 64 1.77 -1.53 7.11
CA ALA A 64 0.59 -0.70 6.90
C ALA A 64 -0.51 -1.46 6.17
N ALA A 65 -1.73 -1.38 6.67
CA ALA A 65 -2.89 -1.96 6.00
C ALA A 65 -3.57 -0.88 5.16
N LEU A 66 -3.66 -1.11 3.86
CA LEU A 66 -4.24 -0.15 2.91
C LEU A 66 -5.49 -0.77 2.29
N LYS A 67 -6.58 -0.02 2.28
CA LYS A 67 -7.76 -0.44 1.55
C LYS A 67 -7.61 -0.03 0.09
N LEU A 68 -7.73 -0.99 -0.81
CA LEU A 68 -7.53 -0.77 -2.24
C LEU A 68 -8.80 -1.09 -3.01
N SER A 69 -8.97 -0.44 -4.15
CA SER A 69 -10.12 -0.67 -5.04
C SER A 69 -9.94 -1.91 -5.90
N GLN A 70 -8.72 -2.41 -6.04
CA GLN A 70 -8.43 -3.60 -6.82
C GLN A 70 -7.56 -4.56 -6.02
N ARG A 71 -7.59 -5.81 -6.42
CA ARG A 71 -6.81 -6.84 -5.77
C ARG A 71 -5.31 -6.60 -5.95
N ALA A 72 -4.57 -6.65 -4.85
CA ALA A 72 -3.11 -6.57 -4.86
C ALA A 72 -2.55 -7.95 -4.52
N LYS A 73 -1.72 -8.49 -5.41
CA LYS A 73 -1.12 -9.79 -5.19
C LYS A 73 0.03 -9.67 -4.20
N GLU A 74 0.22 -10.69 -3.37
CA GLU A 74 1.37 -10.75 -2.46
C GLU A 74 2.66 -10.71 -3.27
N GLY A 75 3.62 -9.94 -2.79
CA GLY A 75 4.87 -9.69 -3.50
C GLY A 75 4.85 -8.49 -4.43
N ALA A 76 3.67 -7.87 -4.63
CA ALA A 76 3.59 -6.69 -5.47
C ALA A 76 4.34 -5.51 -4.86
N GLY A 77 5.01 -4.73 -5.69
CA GLY A 77 5.65 -3.51 -5.25
C GLY A 77 4.65 -2.37 -5.16
N VAL A 78 4.80 -1.53 -4.13
CA VAL A 78 3.98 -0.33 -3.97
C VAL A 78 4.87 0.88 -4.20
N PHE A 79 4.46 1.74 -5.12
CA PHE A 79 5.23 2.90 -5.53
C PHE A 79 4.45 4.17 -5.21
N LEU A 80 5.16 5.18 -4.76
CA LEU A 80 4.56 6.50 -4.53
C LEU A 80 4.61 7.30 -5.84
N LEU A 81 3.47 7.84 -6.22
CA LEU A 81 3.35 8.71 -7.38
C LEU A 81 3.48 10.17 -6.91
N SER A 82 4.37 10.89 -7.51
CA SER A 82 4.58 12.30 -7.14
C SER A 82 4.29 13.22 -8.30
#